data_d27c380b3a52b273b41eb7b2db640cc5
#
_entry.id   d27c380b3a52b273b41eb7b2db640cc5
#
_cell.length_a   1.000
_cell.length_b   1.000
_cell.length_c   1.000
_cell.angle_alpha   90.00
_cell.angle_beta   90.00
_cell.angle_gamma   90.00
#
_symmetry.space_group_name_H-M   'P 1'
#
loop_
_entity.id
_entity.type
_entity.pdbx_description
1 polymer ?
#
loop_
_entity_poly.entity_id
_entity_poly.type
_entity_poly.pdbx_seq_one_letter_code
_entity_poly.pdbx_strand_id
1 'polypeptide(L)'
;MDIVGKRFADGDIYVPEMLVSAKTMKQGLDIIKPLLTAGEAEHRGTIIMGTVKGDLHDIGKNLVIMMMEGAGFRIVDMGVDVKIEDLIDTVKKEEAEVLGLSALLTTTMPEMQKVIEALEEAGLRNQLKVIVGGAPIDQGFA
;
A
#
# COMPACT_ATOMS: atom_id res chain seq x y z
N MET A 1 14.67 -6.45 6.40
CA MET A 1 13.27 -6.43 6.90
C MET A 1 12.66 -7.83 7.02
N ASP A 2 13.09 -8.82 6.26
CA ASP A 2 12.47 -10.17 6.27
C ASP A 2 12.52 -10.85 7.65
N ILE A 3 13.65 -10.75 8.38
CA ILE A 3 13.77 -11.26 9.75
C ILE A 3 12.81 -10.53 10.71
N VAL A 4 12.70 -9.21 10.57
CA VAL A 4 11.80 -8.38 11.41
C VAL A 4 10.35 -8.75 11.13
N GLY A 5 9.98 -8.89 9.84
CA GLY A 5 8.64 -9.31 9.44
C GLY A 5 8.27 -10.71 9.97
N LYS A 6 9.21 -11.66 9.92
CA LYS A 6 8.99 -12.99 10.49
C LYS A 6 8.76 -12.94 12.00
N ARG A 7 9.59 -12.20 12.75
CA ARG A 7 9.43 -12.06 14.21
C ARG A 7 8.10 -11.40 14.58
N PHE A 8 7.63 -10.45 13.76
CA PHE A 8 6.31 -9.84 13.94
C PHE A 8 5.19 -10.86 13.70
N ALA A 9 5.27 -11.64 12.62
CA ALA A 9 4.29 -12.69 12.32
C ALA A 9 4.26 -13.79 13.40
N ASP A 10 5.42 -14.12 13.98
CA ASP A 10 5.55 -15.10 15.06
C ASP A 10 5.11 -14.54 16.44
N GLY A 11 4.81 -13.24 16.54
CA GLY A 11 4.39 -12.57 17.79
C GLY A 11 5.53 -12.20 18.74
N ASP A 12 6.78 -12.31 18.29
CA ASP A 12 7.99 -11.96 19.08
C ASP A 12 8.18 -10.45 19.25
N ILE A 13 7.66 -9.66 18.33
CA ILE A 13 7.67 -8.19 18.35
C ILE A 13 6.30 -7.65 17.97
N TYR A 14 5.99 -6.43 18.38
CA TYR A 14 4.72 -5.76 18.17
C TYR A 14 4.86 -4.60 17.17
N VAL A 15 3.74 -3.94 16.85
CA VAL A 15 3.69 -2.82 15.89
C VAL A 15 4.72 -1.71 16.19
N PRO A 16 4.94 -1.26 17.45
CA PRO A 16 5.94 -0.22 17.72
C PRO A 16 7.35 -0.60 17.29
N GLU A 17 7.81 -1.81 17.60
CA GLU A 17 9.15 -2.30 17.23
C GLU A 17 9.28 -2.47 15.71
N MET A 18 8.20 -2.95 15.07
CA MET A 18 8.14 -3.06 13.62
C MET A 18 8.30 -1.68 12.96
N LEU A 19 7.58 -0.67 13.43
CA LEU A 19 7.65 0.70 12.91
C LEU A 19 9.02 1.34 13.11
N VAL A 20 9.64 1.16 14.28
CA VAL A 20 11.00 1.65 14.52
C VAL A 20 11.98 1.01 13.55
N SER A 21 11.87 -0.30 13.32
CA SER A 21 12.71 -1.02 12.37
C SER A 21 12.51 -0.55 10.93
N ALA A 22 11.25 -0.36 10.50
CA ALA A 22 10.91 0.15 9.16
C ALA A 22 11.44 1.58 8.95
N LYS A 23 11.25 2.47 9.93
CA LYS A 23 11.77 3.84 9.90
C LYS A 23 13.29 3.88 9.83
N THR A 24 13.97 3.04 10.60
CA THR A 24 15.44 2.95 10.59
C THR A 24 15.95 2.48 9.23
N MET A 25 15.31 1.45 8.65
CA MET A 25 15.65 0.96 7.30
C MET A 25 15.45 2.05 6.26
N LYS A 26 14.30 2.75 6.29
CA LYS A 26 14.01 3.86 5.36
C LYS A 26 15.07 4.95 5.45
N GLN A 27 15.42 5.40 6.65
CA GLN A 27 16.46 6.42 6.85
C GLN A 27 17.82 5.96 6.29
N GLY A 28 18.20 4.70 6.50
CA GLY A 28 19.41 4.14 5.92
C GLY A 28 19.36 4.14 4.39
N LEU A 29 18.25 3.70 3.81
CA LEU A 29 18.04 3.71 2.37
C LEU A 29 18.09 5.12 1.76
N ASP A 30 17.48 6.11 2.41
CA ASP A 30 17.49 7.50 1.96
C ASP A 30 18.92 8.09 1.91
N ILE A 31 19.83 7.63 2.78
CA ILE A 31 21.24 8.05 2.78
C ILE A 31 22.02 7.41 1.63
N ILE A 32 21.82 6.11 1.38
CA ILE A 32 22.59 5.38 0.37
C ILE A 32 22.01 5.49 -1.05
N LYS A 33 20.70 5.71 -1.17
CA LYS A 33 20.01 5.81 -2.46
C LYS A 33 20.65 6.79 -3.46
N PRO A 34 21.10 8.01 -3.04
CA PRO A 34 21.81 8.92 -3.95
C PRO A 34 23.20 8.44 -4.38
N LEU A 35 23.76 7.45 -3.66
CA LEU A 35 25.10 6.89 -3.94
C LEU A 35 25.01 5.66 -4.86
N LEU A 36 23.82 5.12 -5.09
CA LEU A 36 23.59 4.00 -6.00
C LEU A 36 23.54 4.53 -7.44
N THR A 37 24.16 3.82 -8.35
CA THR A 37 24.09 4.11 -9.78
C THR A 37 22.70 3.75 -10.33
N ALA A 38 22.30 4.41 -11.42
CA ALA A 38 21.03 4.10 -12.08
C ALA A 38 21.01 2.62 -12.52
N GLY A 39 20.16 1.82 -11.88
CA GLY A 39 20.06 0.37 -12.08
C GLY A 39 20.34 -0.46 -10.82
N GLU A 40 21.00 0.11 -9.80
CA GLU A 40 21.25 -0.59 -8.51
C GLU A 40 20.15 -0.31 -7.46
N ALA A 41 19.31 0.69 -7.69
CA ALA A 41 18.17 1.03 -6.85
C ALA A 41 16.87 0.38 -7.36
N GLU A 42 16.91 -0.92 -7.70
CA GLU A 42 15.69 -1.63 -8.07
C GLU A 42 14.76 -1.73 -6.84
N HIS A 43 13.57 -1.17 -6.98
CA HIS A 43 12.50 -1.40 -6.03
C HIS A 43 11.97 -2.83 -6.21
N ARG A 44 11.46 -3.43 -5.13
CA ARG A 44 10.80 -4.75 -5.17
C ARG A 44 9.51 -4.76 -6.00
N GLY A 45 9.04 -3.57 -6.37
CA GLY A 45 7.82 -3.33 -7.12
C GLY A 45 7.18 -2.00 -6.71
N THR A 46 6.15 -1.59 -7.44
CA THR A 46 5.39 -0.36 -7.18
C THR A 46 4.02 -0.70 -6.61
N ILE A 47 3.68 -0.06 -5.50
CA ILE A 47 2.39 -0.20 -4.82
C ILE A 47 1.71 1.16 -4.80
N ILE A 48 0.47 1.24 -5.28
CA ILE A 48 -0.40 2.39 -5.11
C ILE A 48 -1.24 2.16 -3.86
N MET A 49 -1.35 3.17 -2.99
CA MET A 49 -2.17 3.11 -1.77
C MET A 49 -3.13 4.29 -1.72
N GLY A 50 -4.40 4.03 -1.43
CA GLY A 50 -5.39 5.07 -1.29
C GLY A 50 -6.51 4.70 -0.31
N THR A 51 -7.04 5.69 0.40
CA THR A 51 -8.30 5.54 1.13
C THR A 51 -9.44 5.86 0.18
N VAL A 52 -10.41 4.96 0.13
CA VAL A 52 -11.53 5.04 -0.83
C VAL A 52 -12.35 6.32 -0.68
N LYS A 53 -13.09 6.67 -1.72
CA LYS A 53 -13.97 7.84 -1.76
C LYS A 53 -14.92 7.89 -0.57
N GLY A 54 -15.06 9.09 0.03
CA GLY A 54 -15.91 9.33 1.18
C GLY A 54 -15.31 8.94 2.53
N ASP A 55 -14.09 8.38 2.54
CA ASP A 55 -13.37 8.01 3.75
C ASP A 55 -12.13 8.89 3.95
N LEU A 56 -11.96 9.44 5.16
CA LEU A 56 -10.87 10.35 5.50
C LEU A 56 -9.85 9.73 6.47
N HIS A 57 -10.01 8.45 6.81
CA HIS A 57 -9.13 7.77 7.76
C HIS A 57 -7.88 7.25 7.05
N ASP A 58 -6.72 7.60 7.55
CA ASP A 58 -5.43 7.28 6.93
C ASP A 58 -4.39 6.65 7.88
N ILE A 59 -4.64 6.64 9.19
CA ILE A 59 -3.65 6.17 10.17
C ILE A 59 -3.20 4.74 9.85
N GLY A 60 -4.14 3.81 9.66
CA GLY A 60 -3.83 2.42 9.32
C GLY A 60 -3.11 2.29 7.97
N LYS A 61 -3.59 3.03 6.95
CA LYS A 61 -2.96 3.09 5.63
C LYS A 61 -1.51 3.56 5.72
N ASN A 62 -1.25 4.64 6.46
CA ASN A 62 0.08 5.22 6.61
C ASN A 62 1.04 4.28 7.36
N LEU A 63 0.54 3.49 8.32
CA LEU A 63 1.35 2.44 8.96
C LEU A 63 1.77 1.36 7.96
N VAL A 64 0.86 0.89 7.13
CA VAL A 64 1.15 -0.10 6.07
C VAL A 64 2.14 0.48 5.07
N ILE A 65 1.96 1.72 4.62
CA ILE A 65 2.89 2.42 3.73
C ILE A 65 4.30 2.41 4.31
N MET A 66 4.49 2.83 5.56
CA MET A 66 5.80 2.84 6.22
C MET A 66 6.45 1.45 6.25
N MET A 67 5.66 0.41 6.50
CA MET A 67 6.15 -0.97 6.53
C MET A 67 6.59 -1.43 5.14
N MET A 68 5.80 -1.14 4.10
CA MET A 68 6.10 -1.52 2.70
C MET A 68 7.31 -0.75 2.15
N GLU A 69 7.44 0.56 2.45
CA GLU A 69 8.63 1.34 2.12
C GLU A 69 9.89 0.77 2.79
N GLY A 70 9.79 0.42 4.09
CA GLY A 70 10.86 -0.24 4.82
C GLY A 70 11.23 -1.63 4.27
N ALA A 71 10.31 -2.30 3.59
CA ALA A 71 10.56 -3.55 2.89
C ALA A 71 11.15 -3.37 1.47
N GLY A 72 11.30 -2.12 1.00
CA GLY A 72 11.94 -1.80 -0.28
C GLY A 72 10.98 -1.63 -1.46
N PHE A 73 9.68 -1.49 -1.20
CA PHE A 73 8.72 -1.15 -2.25
C PHE A 73 8.69 0.36 -2.53
N ARG A 74 8.41 0.71 -3.78
CA ARG A 74 8.08 2.08 -4.15
C ARG A 74 6.58 2.31 -3.89
N ILE A 75 6.25 3.31 -3.09
CA ILE A 75 4.86 3.61 -2.76
C ILE A 75 4.41 4.89 -3.46
N VAL A 76 3.23 4.84 -4.05
CA VAL A 76 2.48 6.00 -4.56
C VAL A 76 1.26 6.17 -3.65
N ASP A 77 1.38 7.07 -2.67
CA ASP A 77 0.28 7.37 -1.76
C ASP A 77 -0.64 8.43 -2.38
N MET A 78 -1.89 8.04 -2.63
CA MET A 78 -2.92 8.93 -3.18
C MET A 78 -3.70 9.70 -2.10
N GLY A 79 -3.38 9.46 -0.81
CA GLY A 79 -4.06 10.12 0.30
C GLY A 79 -5.42 9.52 0.63
N VAL A 80 -6.40 10.37 0.89
CA VAL A 80 -7.75 10.03 1.35
C VAL A 80 -8.81 10.54 0.37
N ASP A 81 -10.05 10.02 0.48
CA ASP A 81 -11.17 10.42 -0.38
C ASP A 81 -10.83 10.33 -1.88
N VAL A 82 -10.14 9.25 -2.25
CA VAL A 82 -9.61 9.08 -3.61
C VAL A 82 -10.74 8.75 -4.57
N LYS A 83 -10.84 9.52 -5.67
CA LYS A 83 -11.80 9.24 -6.73
C LYS A 83 -11.35 8.05 -7.56
N ILE A 84 -12.31 7.27 -8.03
CA ILE A 84 -12.06 6.05 -8.82
C ILE A 84 -11.29 6.39 -10.11
N GLU A 85 -11.67 7.48 -10.78
CA GLU A 85 -11.04 7.93 -12.02
C GLU A 85 -9.55 8.23 -11.83
N ASP A 86 -9.22 9.00 -10.77
CA ASP A 86 -7.84 9.35 -10.44
C ASP A 86 -7.00 8.11 -10.10
N LEU A 87 -7.64 7.12 -9.48
CA LEU A 87 -7.00 5.85 -9.13
C LEU A 87 -6.70 5.02 -10.38
N ILE A 88 -7.65 4.88 -11.31
CA ILE A 88 -7.46 4.17 -12.57
C ILE A 88 -6.36 4.82 -13.41
N ASP A 89 -6.35 6.15 -13.50
CA ASP A 89 -5.32 6.89 -14.24
C ASP A 89 -3.93 6.72 -13.61
N THR A 90 -3.85 6.72 -12.27
CA THR A 90 -2.58 6.50 -11.56
C THR A 90 -2.08 5.08 -11.78
N VAL A 91 -2.97 4.06 -11.74
CA VAL A 91 -2.60 2.66 -12.01
C VAL A 91 -1.99 2.51 -13.40
N LYS A 92 -2.60 3.11 -14.42
CA LYS A 92 -2.07 3.10 -15.80
C LYS A 92 -0.71 3.78 -15.91
N LYS A 93 -0.59 4.95 -15.29
CA LYS A 93 0.62 5.79 -15.38
C LYS A 93 1.83 5.16 -14.69
N GLU A 94 1.62 4.58 -13.51
CA GLU A 94 2.71 4.09 -12.65
C GLU A 94 3.08 2.62 -12.90
N GLU A 95 2.32 1.91 -13.76
CA GLU A 95 2.51 0.48 -14.06
C GLU A 95 2.62 -0.37 -12.79
N ALA A 96 1.73 -0.09 -11.80
CA ALA A 96 1.83 -0.69 -10.48
C ALA A 96 1.45 -2.17 -10.46
N GLU A 97 2.18 -2.97 -9.71
CA GLU A 97 1.89 -4.40 -9.51
C GLU A 97 0.85 -4.64 -8.42
N VAL A 98 0.68 -3.68 -7.51
CA VAL A 98 -0.25 -3.80 -6.38
C VAL A 98 -1.02 -2.50 -6.19
N LEU A 99 -2.33 -2.62 -5.95
CA LEU A 99 -3.20 -1.56 -5.49
C LEU A 99 -3.71 -1.89 -4.09
N GLY A 100 -3.45 -1.02 -3.14
CA GLY A 100 -3.95 -1.11 -1.77
C GLY A 100 -5.10 -0.13 -1.53
N LEU A 101 -6.24 -0.63 -1.08
CA LEU A 101 -7.42 0.16 -0.74
C LEU A 101 -7.69 0.11 0.76
N SER A 102 -7.93 1.28 1.36
CA SER A 102 -8.25 1.42 2.78
C SER A 102 -9.66 1.97 2.97
N ALA A 103 -10.42 1.39 3.91
CA ALA A 103 -11.68 1.94 4.38
C ALA A 103 -11.87 1.63 5.87
N LEU A 104 -12.33 2.61 6.66
CA LEU A 104 -12.61 2.42 8.08
C LEU A 104 -14.11 2.30 8.38
N LEU A 105 -14.97 2.82 7.52
CA LEU A 105 -16.39 2.84 7.71
C LEU A 105 -17.09 1.74 6.90
N THR A 106 -18.05 1.07 7.50
CA THR A 106 -18.90 0.08 6.78
C THR A 106 -19.64 0.71 5.59
N THR A 107 -19.92 2.02 5.68
CA THR A 107 -20.58 2.80 4.61
C THR A 107 -19.65 3.10 3.43
N THR A 108 -18.33 3.05 3.60
CA THR A 108 -17.34 3.30 2.55
C THR A 108 -16.75 2.01 1.97
N MET A 109 -16.92 0.86 2.62
CA MET A 109 -16.50 -0.45 2.10
C MET A 109 -17.01 -0.74 0.66
N PRO A 110 -18.27 -0.42 0.29
CA PRO A 110 -18.75 -0.67 -1.07
C PRO A 110 -17.97 0.06 -2.17
N GLU A 111 -17.25 1.15 -1.83
CA GLU A 111 -16.40 1.84 -2.80
C GLU A 111 -15.23 0.96 -3.29
N MET A 112 -14.76 0.02 -2.46
CA MET A 112 -13.74 -0.96 -2.88
C MET A 112 -14.24 -1.84 -4.03
N GLN A 113 -15.49 -2.30 -3.96
CA GLN A 113 -16.09 -3.08 -5.04
C GLN A 113 -16.20 -2.27 -6.32
N LYS A 114 -16.63 -1.00 -6.25
CA LYS A 114 -16.70 -0.11 -7.42
C LYS A 114 -15.32 0.12 -8.08
N VAL A 115 -14.24 0.15 -7.27
CA VAL A 115 -12.88 0.21 -7.80
C VAL A 115 -12.55 -1.06 -8.59
N ILE A 116 -12.93 -2.25 -8.09
CA ILE A 116 -12.72 -3.52 -8.81
C ILE A 116 -13.47 -3.51 -10.14
N GLU A 117 -14.75 -3.12 -10.13
CA GLU A 117 -15.58 -3.01 -11.34
C GLU A 117 -14.93 -2.04 -12.36
N ALA A 118 -14.44 -0.89 -11.91
CA ALA A 118 -13.77 0.07 -12.79
C ALA A 118 -12.43 -0.46 -13.34
N LEU A 119 -11.69 -1.26 -12.56
CA LEU A 119 -10.47 -1.93 -13.04
C LEU A 119 -10.80 -2.99 -14.11
N GLU A 120 -11.91 -3.71 -13.97
CA GLU A 120 -12.40 -4.67 -14.96
C GLU A 120 -12.80 -3.97 -16.27
N GLU A 121 -13.60 -2.90 -16.18
CA GLU A 121 -14.01 -2.08 -17.34
C GLU A 121 -12.80 -1.47 -18.06
N ALA A 122 -11.76 -1.07 -17.32
CA ALA A 122 -10.54 -0.54 -17.89
C ALA A 122 -9.58 -1.62 -18.43
N GLY A 123 -9.87 -2.92 -18.25
CA GLY A 123 -9.01 -4.03 -18.66
C GLY A 123 -7.73 -4.19 -17.83
N LEU A 124 -7.71 -3.62 -16.62
CA LEU A 124 -6.53 -3.59 -15.73
C LEU A 124 -6.57 -4.65 -14.63
N ARG A 125 -7.75 -5.22 -14.34
CA ARG A 125 -7.95 -6.10 -13.18
C ARG A 125 -6.94 -7.26 -13.09
N ASN A 126 -6.55 -7.84 -14.23
CA ASN A 126 -5.64 -8.97 -14.29
C ASN A 126 -4.15 -8.56 -14.35
N GLN A 127 -3.85 -7.27 -14.40
CA GLN A 127 -2.48 -6.75 -14.51
C GLN A 127 -1.85 -6.44 -13.14
N LEU A 128 -2.68 -6.32 -12.09
CA LEU A 128 -2.22 -5.99 -10.74
C LEU A 128 -2.97 -6.81 -9.68
N LYS A 129 -2.35 -6.94 -8.52
CA LYS A 129 -2.99 -7.48 -7.33
C LYS A 129 -3.70 -6.38 -6.57
N VAL A 130 -4.90 -6.64 -6.07
CA VAL A 130 -5.61 -5.71 -5.18
C VAL A 130 -5.57 -6.28 -3.77
N ILE A 131 -5.14 -5.44 -2.82
CA ILE A 131 -5.21 -5.72 -1.39
C ILE A 131 -6.17 -4.72 -0.75
N VAL A 132 -6.96 -5.19 0.20
CA VAL A 132 -7.92 -4.37 0.93
C VAL A 132 -7.63 -4.42 2.42
N GLY A 133 -7.90 -3.33 3.12
CA GLY A 133 -7.66 -3.26 4.55
C GLY A 133 -8.46 -2.16 5.23
N GLY A 134 -8.58 -2.31 6.55
CA GLY A 134 -9.32 -1.42 7.43
C GLY A 134 -10.01 -2.21 8.54
N ALA A 135 -10.40 -1.54 9.63
CA ALA A 135 -10.96 -2.24 10.80
C ALA A 135 -12.21 -3.10 10.50
N PRO A 136 -13.13 -2.71 9.58
CA PRO A 136 -14.31 -3.52 9.28
C PRO A 136 -14.04 -4.60 8.20
N ILE A 137 -12.84 -4.67 7.63
CA ILE A 137 -12.50 -5.62 6.56
C ILE A 137 -12.10 -6.95 7.18
N ASP A 138 -12.77 -8.00 6.80
CA ASP A 138 -12.46 -9.37 7.16
C ASP A 138 -12.19 -10.25 5.94
N GLN A 139 -11.83 -11.52 6.18
CA GLN A 139 -11.52 -12.48 5.12
C GLN A 139 -12.74 -12.82 4.25
N GLY A 140 -13.95 -12.63 4.78
CA GLY A 140 -15.20 -12.90 4.04
C GLY A 140 -15.55 -11.79 3.07
N PHE A 141 -15.06 -10.58 3.33
CA PHE A 141 -15.22 -9.43 2.43
C PHE A 141 -14.14 -9.41 1.33
N ALA A 142 -12.90 -9.77 1.67
CA ALA A 142 -11.75 -9.77 0.76
C ALA A 142 -11.82 -10.90 -0.28
#